data_2a6d77f43825733a98dd55590c447c61
#
_entry.id   2a6d77f43825733a98dd55590c447c61
#
_cell.length_a   1.000
_cell.length_b   1.000
_cell.length_c   1.000
_cell.angle_alpha   90.00
_cell.angle_beta   90.00
_cell.angle_gamma   90.00
#
_symmetry.space_group_name_H-M   'P 1'
#
loop_
_entity.id
_entity.type
_entity.pdbx_description
1 polymer ?
#
loop_
_entity_poly.entity_id
_entity_poly.type
_entity_poly.pdbx_seq_one_letter_code
_entity_poly.pdbx_strand_id
1 'polypeptide(L)'
;MVLRSCSLLIIVFLGSFCEKYPADALPIAPSPYAEIESTIRRKYDVYAVFKWDQYTQLLDKLSQSKFNVLPNNEMRNTFDDSKVIVGLRHDVDFNPFKALEMAKIEKVYGIRATYYFLATAEYYGNFRNNKIVRSTGIEDLLKEIHKTGSEIGIHNDLLTIMIIYQLDPFLFNQEEIAFYKSLRIRINGTAAHGSPLAKTTIPNYQIFSDFAKSDSVEYQGKKYPLGKYSLKDYGFKYEAYFIDYGTYFSDSGGKWNDPEGFAGILKKLDSSKPGDRILILVHADWWGRTSK
;
A
#
# COMPACT_ATOMS: atom_id res chain seq x y z
N MET A 1 7.15 -58.40 -39.40
CA MET A 1 6.41 -57.65 -38.38
C MET A 1 7.33 -56.51 -37.91
N VAL A 2 7.13 -55.32 -38.48
CA VAL A 2 8.06 -54.18 -38.38
C VAL A 2 7.48 -53.22 -37.33
N LEU A 3 8.17 -53.05 -36.22
CA LEU A 3 7.85 -52.06 -35.20
C LEU A 3 8.40 -50.71 -35.62
N ARG A 4 7.52 -49.73 -35.88
CA ARG A 4 7.88 -48.33 -36.11
C ARG A 4 8.02 -47.62 -34.79
N SER A 5 9.20 -47.13 -34.52
CA SER A 5 9.53 -46.19 -33.46
C SER A 5 8.96 -44.80 -33.80
N CYS A 6 8.09 -44.25 -32.98
CA CYS A 6 7.66 -42.84 -33.04
C CYS A 6 8.56 -42.03 -32.13
N SER A 7 9.51 -41.28 -32.71
CA SER A 7 10.29 -40.26 -31.99
C SER A 7 9.44 -39.00 -31.83
N LEU A 8 9.12 -38.67 -30.59
CA LEU A 8 8.41 -37.44 -30.21
C LEU A 8 9.42 -36.29 -30.17
N LEU A 9 9.32 -35.42 -31.17
CA LEU A 9 10.14 -34.19 -31.24
C LEU A 9 9.51 -33.13 -30.29
N ILE A 10 10.16 -32.89 -29.14
CA ILE A 10 9.77 -31.78 -28.24
C ILE A 10 10.41 -30.51 -28.81
N ILE A 11 9.60 -29.67 -29.45
CA ILE A 11 9.99 -28.32 -29.88
C ILE A 11 9.82 -27.42 -28.63
N VAL A 12 10.95 -27.05 -28.04
CA VAL A 12 10.99 -26.01 -26.99
C VAL A 12 10.89 -24.66 -27.68
N PHE A 13 9.72 -24.04 -27.60
CA PHE A 13 9.55 -22.63 -27.97
C PHE A 13 10.17 -21.76 -26.87
N LEU A 14 11.41 -21.34 -27.06
CA LEU A 14 11.99 -20.19 -26.41
C LEU A 14 11.41 -18.92 -27.08
N GLY A 15 10.20 -18.57 -26.77
CA GLY A 15 9.61 -17.29 -27.16
C GLY A 15 10.07 -16.20 -26.22
N SER A 16 10.84 -15.26 -26.73
CA SER A 16 11.17 -13.99 -26.08
C SER A 16 9.89 -13.21 -25.81
N PHE A 17 9.37 -13.25 -24.58
CA PHE A 17 8.31 -12.34 -24.14
C PHE A 17 8.94 -10.95 -23.87
N CYS A 18 9.23 -10.23 -24.96
CA CYS A 18 9.40 -8.80 -24.93
C CYS A 18 8.30 -8.18 -25.79
N GLU A 19 7.05 -8.40 -25.40
CA GLU A 19 5.95 -7.59 -25.95
C GLU A 19 5.88 -6.30 -25.15
N LYS A 20 6.40 -5.23 -25.78
CA LYS A 20 6.13 -3.85 -25.40
C LYS A 20 4.63 -3.67 -25.29
N TYR A 21 4.18 -3.03 -24.19
CA TYR A 21 2.81 -2.54 -24.07
C TYR A 21 2.43 -1.80 -25.37
N PRO A 22 1.34 -2.18 -26.03
CA PRO A 22 0.89 -1.45 -27.19
C PRO A 22 0.54 -0.01 -26.77
N ALA A 23 1.13 0.95 -27.43
CA ALA A 23 0.85 2.38 -27.21
C ALA A 23 -0.59 2.78 -27.62
N ASP A 24 -1.34 1.85 -28.20
CA ASP A 24 -2.72 2.03 -28.65
C ASP A 24 -3.68 1.34 -27.68
N ALA A 25 -3.79 1.88 -26.47
CA ALA A 25 -4.87 1.51 -25.57
C ALA A 25 -6.21 1.91 -26.22
N LEU A 26 -7.13 0.93 -26.31
CA LEU A 26 -8.52 1.15 -26.69
C LEU A 26 -9.07 2.42 -26.01
N PRO A 27 -9.99 3.18 -26.63
CA PRO A 27 -10.58 4.35 -26.02
C PRO A 27 -11.20 3.93 -24.68
N ILE A 28 -10.50 4.27 -23.60
CA ILE A 28 -10.96 4.03 -22.24
C ILE A 28 -12.19 4.90 -22.07
N ALA A 29 -13.33 4.28 -21.73
CA ALA A 29 -14.51 5.03 -21.34
C ALA A 29 -14.10 6.07 -20.29
N PRO A 30 -14.58 7.33 -20.35
CA PRO A 30 -14.17 8.35 -19.41
C PRO A 30 -14.35 7.82 -17.99
N SER A 31 -13.29 7.90 -17.21
CA SER A 31 -13.29 7.48 -15.80
C SER A 31 -14.45 8.19 -15.08
N PRO A 32 -15.25 7.51 -14.25
CA PRO A 32 -16.33 8.14 -13.47
C PRO A 32 -15.79 9.23 -12.53
N TYR A 33 -14.47 9.36 -12.39
CA TYR A 33 -13.79 10.36 -11.55
C TYR A 33 -12.81 11.24 -12.34
N ALA A 34 -12.97 11.36 -13.67
CA ALA A 34 -12.00 12.05 -14.55
C ALA A 34 -11.66 13.48 -14.10
N GLU A 35 -12.64 14.23 -13.59
CA GLU A 35 -12.43 15.60 -13.11
C GLU A 35 -11.56 15.63 -11.85
N ILE A 36 -11.90 14.81 -10.85
CA ILE A 36 -11.13 14.69 -9.61
C ILE A 36 -9.73 14.15 -9.92
N GLU A 37 -9.65 13.13 -10.78
CA GLU A 37 -8.38 12.56 -11.22
C GLU A 37 -7.47 13.62 -11.84
N SER A 38 -7.98 14.43 -12.77
CA SER A 38 -7.21 15.46 -13.42
C SER A 38 -6.69 16.53 -12.44
N THR A 39 -7.49 16.86 -11.43
CA THR A 39 -7.12 17.82 -10.38
C THR A 39 -6.04 17.26 -9.46
N ILE A 40 -6.20 16.04 -8.98
CA ILE A 40 -5.23 15.35 -8.11
C ILE A 40 -3.90 15.14 -8.84
N ARG A 41 -3.93 14.67 -10.11
CA ARG A 41 -2.70 14.47 -10.89
C ARG A 41 -1.94 15.77 -11.10
N ARG A 42 -2.62 16.86 -11.52
CA ARG A 42 -1.97 18.17 -11.69
C ARG A 42 -1.30 18.68 -10.41
N LYS A 43 -1.92 18.42 -9.26
CA LYS A 43 -1.40 18.86 -7.96
C LYS A 43 -0.21 18.03 -7.48
N TYR A 44 -0.25 16.72 -7.67
CA TYR A 44 0.67 15.79 -7.00
C TYR A 44 1.67 15.07 -7.90
N ASP A 45 1.48 15.04 -9.23
CA ASP A 45 2.45 14.42 -10.16
C ASP A 45 3.81 15.11 -10.15
N VAL A 46 3.87 16.37 -9.70
CA VAL A 46 5.12 17.14 -9.54
C VAL A 46 6.06 16.52 -8.49
N TYR A 47 5.54 15.72 -7.58
CA TYR A 47 6.33 15.05 -6.55
C TYR A 47 6.98 13.75 -7.03
N ALA A 48 6.65 13.25 -8.21
CA ALA A 48 7.22 12.03 -8.73
C ALA A 48 8.74 12.17 -8.95
N VAL A 49 9.50 11.32 -8.29
CA VAL A 49 10.99 11.26 -8.34
C VAL A 49 11.49 9.96 -8.95
N PHE A 50 10.70 8.88 -8.86
CA PHE A 50 11.02 7.58 -9.43
C PHE A 50 10.30 7.33 -10.75
N LYS A 51 10.90 6.54 -11.63
CA LYS A 51 10.34 6.20 -12.94
C LYS A 51 9.52 4.91 -12.85
N TRP A 52 8.53 4.77 -13.71
CA TRP A 52 7.79 3.51 -13.87
C TRP A 52 8.68 2.32 -14.23
N ASP A 53 9.73 2.53 -15.03
CA ASP A 53 10.68 1.48 -15.37
C ASP A 53 11.39 0.91 -14.13
N GLN A 54 11.64 1.73 -13.10
CA GLN A 54 12.20 1.25 -11.84
C GLN A 54 11.17 0.42 -11.07
N TYR A 55 9.89 0.81 -11.14
CA TYR A 55 8.84 0.02 -10.50
C TYR A 55 8.68 -1.34 -11.15
N THR A 56 8.64 -1.39 -12.48
CA THR A 56 8.59 -2.67 -13.22
C THR A 56 9.82 -3.54 -12.95
N GLN A 57 11.03 -2.95 -12.83
CA GLN A 57 12.23 -3.70 -12.42
C GLN A 57 12.07 -4.31 -11.01
N LEU A 58 11.45 -3.60 -10.07
CA LEU A 58 11.14 -4.16 -8.75
C LEU A 58 10.19 -5.34 -8.87
N LEU A 59 9.10 -5.19 -9.65
CA LEU A 59 8.12 -6.26 -9.85
C LEU A 59 8.71 -7.47 -10.59
N ASP A 60 9.53 -7.26 -11.61
CA ASP A 60 10.30 -8.31 -12.29
C ASP A 60 11.16 -9.11 -11.31
N LYS A 61 11.81 -8.41 -10.37
CA LYS A 61 12.58 -9.04 -9.31
C LYS A 61 11.69 -9.86 -8.39
N LEU A 62 10.61 -9.29 -7.90
CA LEU A 62 9.70 -9.91 -6.96
C LEU A 62 8.87 -11.06 -7.56
N SER A 63 8.70 -11.12 -8.89
CA SER A 63 8.02 -12.21 -9.57
C SER A 63 8.86 -13.48 -9.73
N GLN A 64 10.16 -13.43 -9.40
CA GLN A 64 11.04 -14.60 -9.46
C GLN A 64 10.61 -15.68 -8.46
N SER A 65 10.81 -16.95 -8.83
CA SER A 65 10.32 -18.11 -8.07
C SER A 65 10.84 -18.23 -6.63
N LYS A 66 11.93 -17.54 -6.28
CA LYS A 66 12.46 -17.53 -4.91
C LYS A 66 11.63 -16.67 -3.94
N PHE A 67 10.82 -15.74 -4.46
CA PHE A 67 9.99 -14.86 -3.64
C PHE A 67 8.55 -15.38 -3.53
N ASN A 68 7.95 -15.14 -2.37
CA ASN A 68 6.53 -15.27 -2.13
C ASN A 68 6.01 -13.90 -1.66
N VAL A 69 5.42 -13.14 -2.59
CA VAL A 69 4.91 -11.79 -2.30
C VAL A 69 3.47 -11.87 -1.83
N LEU A 70 3.21 -11.36 -0.65
CA LEU A 70 1.93 -11.51 0.05
C LEU A 70 1.40 -10.16 0.54
N PRO A 71 0.08 -9.97 0.58
CA PRO A 71 -0.53 -8.91 1.37
C PRO A 71 -0.14 -9.04 2.84
N ASN A 72 -0.06 -7.93 3.54
CA ASN A 72 0.41 -7.88 4.93
C ASN A 72 -0.40 -8.78 5.88
N ASN A 73 -1.73 -8.89 5.66
CA ASN A 73 -2.56 -9.80 6.45
C ASN A 73 -2.18 -11.28 6.27
N GLU A 74 -1.69 -11.68 5.10
CA GLU A 74 -1.19 -13.03 4.84
C GLU A 74 0.25 -13.18 5.33
N MET A 75 1.13 -12.20 5.00
CA MET A 75 2.54 -12.19 5.38
C MET A 75 2.72 -12.41 6.88
N ARG A 76 1.93 -11.74 7.73
CA ARG A 76 2.08 -11.79 9.18
C ARG A 76 1.95 -13.21 9.77
N ASN A 77 1.28 -14.13 9.08
CA ASN A 77 1.03 -15.50 9.52
C ASN A 77 1.73 -16.57 8.66
N THR A 78 2.44 -16.15 7.59
CA THR A 78 3.11 -17.07 6.69
C THR A 78 4.58 -17.14 7.04
N PHE A 79 5.05 -18.35 7.35
CA PHE A 79 6.46 -18.68 7.56
C PHE A 79 6.80 -19.81 6.59
N ASP A 80 7.82 -19.61 5.76
CA ASP A 80 8.23 -20.57 4.73
C ASP A 80 9.75 -20.49 4.56
N ASP A 81 10.44 -21.50 5.05
CA ASP A 81 11.90 -21.60 4.98
C ASP A 81 12.41 -21.94 3.58
N SER A 82 11.53 -22.22 2.62
CA SER A 82 11.89 -22.50 1.23
C SER A 82 11.83 -21.26 0.32
N LYS A 83 11.27 -20.14 0.81
CA LYS A 83 11.06 -18.89 0.07
C LYS A 83 11.52 -17.68 0.86
N VAL A 84 11.76 -16.58 0.14
CA VAL A 84 11.83 -15.24 0.72
C VAL A 84 10.39 -14.71 0.79
N ILE A 85 9.90 -14.43 1.99
CA ILE A 85 8.56 -13.84 2.18
C ILE A 85 8.66 -12.33 2.05
N VAL A 86 7.87 -11.74 1.16
CA VAL A 86 7.86 -10.30 0.94
C VAL A 86 6.47 -9.74 1.15
N GLY A 87 6.35 -8.74 2.03
CA GLY A 87 5.17 -7.88 2.11
C GLY A 87 5.37 -6.65 1.24
N LEU A 88 4.52 -6.44 0.25
CA LEU A 88 4.49 -5.19 -0.51
C LEU A 88 3.36 -4.31 0.05
N ARG A 89 3.74 -3.12 0.56
CA ARG A 89 2.85 -2.17 1.21
C ARG A 89 2.84 -0.86 0.47
N HIS A 90 1.66 -0.29 0.24
CA HIS A 90 1.47 1.06 -0.28
C HIS A 90 0.75 1.93 0.74
N ASP A 91 1.38 3.05 1.10
CA ASP A 91 0.73 4.13 1.82
C ASP A 91 0.24 5.16 0.78
N VAL A 92 -1.06 5.38 0.74
CA VAL A 92 -1.70 6.24 -0.25
C VAL A 92 -1.98 7.59 0.40
N ASP A 93 -0.99 8.50 0.34
CA ASP A 93 -1.06 9.80 1.01
C ASP A 93 -1.79 10.86 0.18
N PHE A 94 -1.53 10.95 -1.14
CA PHE A 94 -2.04 12.04 -1.97
C PHE A 94 -2.66 11.61 -3.30
N ASN A 95 -2.14 10.56 -3.96
CA ASN A 95 -2.55 10.22 -5.33
C ASN A 95 -3.08 8.78 -5.45
N PRO A 96 -4.38 8.57 -5.16
CA PRO A 96 -4.99 7.25 -5.21
C PRO A 96 -5.11 6.69 -6.64
N PHE A 97 -5.03 7.53 -7.67
CA PHE A 97 -5.08 7.08 -9.07
C PHE A 97 -3.78 6.39 -9.49
N LYS A 98 -2.63 6.88 -9.01
CA LYS A 98 -1.36 6.16 -9.17
C LYS A 98 -1.34 4.85 -8.39
N ALA A 99 -1.94 4.83 -7.19
CA ALA A 99 -2.12 3.59 -6.45
C ALA A 99 -2.94 2.56 -7.24
N LEU A 100 -4.01 2.99 -7.94
CA LEU A 100 -4.77 2.12 -8.83
C LEU A 100 -3.95 1.64 -10.03
N GLU A 101 -3.11 2.51 -10.64
CA GLU A 101 -2.20 2.11 -11.71
C GLU A 101 -1.21 1.04 -11.22
N MET A 102 -0.59 1.25 -10.05
CA MET A 102 0.30 0.28 -9.42
C MET A 102 -0.39 -1.06 -9.21
N ALA A 103 -1.58 -1.07 -8.63
CA ALA A 103 -2.35 -2.29 -8.38
C ALA A 103 -2.69 -3.05 -9.68
N LYS A 104 -2.97 -2.33 -10.78
CA LYS A 104 -3.19 -2.93 -12.10
C LYS A 104 -1.92 -3.55 -12.67
N ILE A 105 -0.78 -2.87 -12.54
CA ILE A 105 0.53 -3.39 -12.98
C ILE A 105 0.90 -4.62 -12.15
N GLU A 106 0.82 -4.56 -10.83
CA GLU A 106 1.09 -5.67 -9.91
C GLU A 106 0.27 -6.92 -10.25
N LYS A 107 -1.02 -6.72 -10.57
CA LYS A 107 -1.89 -7.81 -11.01
C LYS A 107 -1.37 -8.53 -12.26
N VAL A 108 -0.78 -7.80 -13.22
CA VAL A 108 -0.15 -8.40 -14.42
C VAL A 108 1.04 -9.28 -14.04
N TYR A 109 1.78 -8.90 -12.99
CA TYR A 109 2.89 -9.68 -12.44
C TYR A 109 2.45 -10.81 -11.49
N GLY A 110 1.14 -10.97 -11.26
CA GLY A 110 0.60 -11.94 -10.30
C GLY A 110 0.89 -11.58 -8.84
N ILE A 111 1.25 -10.33 -8.57
CA ILE A 111 1.57 -9.80 -7.24
C ILE A 111 0.32 -9.19 -6.62
N ARG A 112 0.12 -9.47 -5.32
CA ARG A 112 -0.91 -8.84 -4.48
C ARG A 112 -0.23 -8.06 -3.37
N ALA A 113 -0.54 -6.77 -3.27
CA ALA A 113 -0.02 -5.88 -2.25
C ALA A 113 -1.07 -5.50 -1.21
N THR A 114 -0.70 -4.68 -0.23
CA THR A 114 -1.62 -4.02 0.70
C THR A 114 -1.60 -2.52 0.48
N TYR A 115 -2.78 -1.92 0.30
CA TYR A 115 -2.97 -0.48 0.10
C TYR A 115 -3.66 0.13 1.32
N TYR A 116 -2.98 1.05 2.01
CA TYR A 116 -3.55 1.78 3.15
C TYR A 116 -4.03 3.15 2.71
N PHE A 117 -5.32 3.42 2.88
CA PHE A 117 -5.95 4.68 2.47
C PHE A 117 -6.09 5.64 3.65
N LEU A 118 -5.75 6.91 3.40
CA LEU A 118 -5.70 7.98 4.39
C LEU A 118 -7.01 8.77 4.39
N ALA A 119 -7.85 8.60 5.44
CA ALA A 119 -9.13 9.27 5.52
C ALA A 119 -9.02 10.80 5.72
N THR A 120 -7.87 11.30 6.20
CA THR A 120 -7.59 12.73 6.34
C THR A 120 -7.01 13.37 5.07
N ALA A 121 -6.79 12.58 4.00
CA ALA A 121 -6.30 13.09 2.73
C ALA A 121 -7.40 13.77 1.90
N GLU A 122 -7.03 14.81 1.17
CA GLU A 122 -7.93 15.60 0.32
C GLU A 122 -8.69 14.75 -0.72
N TYR A 123 -8.03 13.73 -1.26
CA TYR A 123 -8.67 12.84 -2.25
C TYR A 123 -9.78 11.98 -1.65
N TYR A 124 -9.70 11.70 -0.35
CA TYR A 124 -10.63 10.81 0.31
C TYR A 124 -11.94 11.51 0.69
N GLY A 125 -11.85 12.76 1.16
CA GLY A 125 -13.01 13.56 1.54
C GLY A 125 -12.65 14.82 2.30
N ASN A 126 -13.69 15.50 2.75
CA ASN A 126 -13.56 16.70 3.56
C ASN A 126 -14.43 16.59 4.84
N PHE A 127 -13.93 17.14 5.95
CA PHE A 127 -14.68 17.18 7.20
C PHE A 127 -15.63 18.37 7.19
N ARG A 128 -16.94 18.11 7.40
CA ARG A 128 -18.00 19.12 7.51
C ARG A 128 -18.95 18.71 8.64
N ASN A 129 -19.25 19.66 9.55
CA ASN A 129 -20.17 19.41 10.67
C ASN A 129 -19.83 18.11 11.44
N ASN A 130 -18.56 17.94 11.78
CA ASN A 130 -18.02 16.77 12.51
C ASN A 130 -18.22 15.42 11.80
N LYS A 131 -18.41 15.42 10.50
CA LYS A 131 -18.52 14.20 9.67
C LYS A 131 -17.63 14.30 8.45
N ILE A 132 -17.14 13.16 7.98
CA ILE A 132 -16.45 13.08 6.71
C ILE A 132 -17.48 13.01 5.58
N VAL A 133 -17.34 13.94 4.62
CA VAL A 133 -18.04 13.90 3.33
C VAL A 133 -17.06 13.38 2.30
N ARG A 134 -17.24 12.13 1.89
CA ARG A 134 -16.32 11.44 0.98
C ARG A 134 -16.37 12.02 -0.42
N SER A 135 -15.24 12.02 -1.09
CA SER A 135 -15.10 12.48 -2.47
C SER A 135 -15.87 11.56 -3.43
N THR A 136 -16.47 12.15 -4.45
CA THR A 136 -17.14 11.39 -5.52
C THR A 136 -16.15 10.43 -6.18
N GLY A 137 -16.56 9.18 -6.35
CA GLY A 137 -15.76 8.15 -7.03
C GLY A 137 -14.76 7.40 -6.13
N ILE A 138 -14.57 7.82 -4.86
CA ILE A 138 -13.67 7.09 -3.95
C ILE A 138 -14.10 5.64 -3.75
N GLU A 139 -15.42 5.38 -3.68
CA GLU A 139 -15.95 4.03 -3.54
C GLU A 139 -15.58 3.12 -4.71
N ASP A 140 -15.69 3.63 -5.94
CA ASP A 140 -15.39 2.86 -7.14
C ASP A 140 -13.89 2.60 -7.26
N LEU A 141 -13.06 3.59 -6.93
CA LEU A 141 -11.61 3.44 -6.89
C LEU A 141 -11.17 2.35 -5.89
N LEU A 142 -11.72 2.37 -4.68
CA LEU A 142 -11.44 1.34 -3.67
C LEU A 142 -11.86 -0.06 -4.14
N LYS A 143 -13.05 -0.17 -4.77
CA LYS A 143 -13.54 -1.43 -5.35
C LYS A 143 -12.63 -1.90 -6.49
N GLU A 144 -12.13 -1.01 -7.34
CA GLU A 144 -11.23 -1.38 -8.44
C GLU A 144 -9.89 -1.90 -7.93
N ILE A 145 -9.28 -1.26 -6.94
CA ILE A 145 -8.06 -1.77 -6.31
C ILE A 145 -8.34 -3.13 -5.65
N HIS A 146 -9.44 -3.26 -4.92
CA HIS A 146 -9.80 -4.54 -4.29
C HIS A 146 -10.00 -5.67 -5.31
N LYS A 147 -10.56 -5.39 -6.49
CA LYS A 147 -10.72 -6.36 -7.60
C LYS A 147 -9.38 -6.85 -8.20
N THR A 148 -8.27 -6.21 -7.94
CA THR A 148 -6.95 -6.74 -8.33
C THR A 148 -6.52 -7.92 -7.47
N GLY A 149 -7.18 -8.14 -6.32
CA GLY A 149 -6.83 -9.15 -5.31
C GLY A 149 -5.96 -8.58 -4.19
N SER A 150 -5.64 -7.29 -4.24
CA SER A 150 -4.86 -6.60 -3.20
C SER A 150 -5.69 -6.37 -1.95
N GLU A 151 -5.04 -6.37 -0.80
CA GLU A 151 -5.63 -6.02 0.47
C GLU A 151 -5.82 -4.49 0.57
N ILE A 152 -6.91 -4.07 1.20
CA ILE A 152 -7.12 -2.68 1.61
C ILE A 152 -7.06 -2.58 3.12
N GLY A 153 -6.31 -1.58 3.62
CA GLY A 153 -6.22 -1.23 5.03
C GLY A 153 -6.47 0.27 5.26
N ILE A 154 -6.53 0.64 6.53
CA ILE A 154 -6.68 2.04 6.95
C ILE A 154 -5.31 2.64 7.26
N HIS A 155 -4.97 3.74 6.58
CA HIS A 155 -3.80 4.54 6.95
C HIS A 155 -4.17 5.40 8.16
N ASN A 156 -3.67 5.02 9.34
CA ASN A 156 -4.09 5.54 10.62
C ASN A 156 -3.55 6.95 10.86
N ASP A 157 -4.41 7.94 10.88
CA ASP A 157 -4.13 9.32 11.30
C ASP A 157 -5.09 9.77 12.43
N LEU A 158 -5.39 8.86 13.36
CA LEU A 158 -6.36 9.04 14.42
C LEU A 158 -5.98 10.13 15.43
N LEU A 159 -4.70 10.46 15.55
CA LEU A 159 -4.26 11.64 16.32
C LEU A 159 -4.77 12.94 15.68
N THR A 160 -4.69 13.07 14.37
CA THR A 160 -5.24 14.22 13.64
C THR A 160 -6.76 14.28 13.80
N ILE A 161 -7.45 13.14 13.72
CA ILE A 161 -8.90 13.03 13.99
C ILE A 161 -9.24 13.55 15.39
N MET A 162 -8.50 13.11 16.39
CA MET A 162 -8.74 13.48 17.80
C MET A 162 -8.37 14.95 18.10
N ILE A 163 -7.19 15.37 17.65
CA ILE A 163 -6.59 16.65 18.07
C ILE A 163 -7.05 17.81 17.18
N ILE A 164 -7.05 17.64 15.87
CA ILE A 164 -7.35 18.71 14.91
C ILE A 164 -8.85 18.78 14.63
N TYR A 165 -9.48 17.64 14.33
CA TYR A 165 -10.91 17.60 14.03
C TYR A 165 -11.78 17.50 15.27
N GLN A 166 -11.21 17.29 16.47
CA GLN A 166 -11.93 17.18 17.75
C GLN A 166 -13.04 16.11 17.72
N LEU A 167 -12.78 15.00 17.01
CA LEU A 167 -13.67 13.85 16.92
C LEU A 167 -13.17 12.72 17.82
N ASP A 168 -14.09 11.86 18.29
CA ASP A 168 -13.71 10.62 18.95
C ASP A 168 -13.06 9.67 17.95
N PRO A 169 -11.76 9.33 18.10
CA PRO A 169 -11.04 8.53 17.13
C PRO A 169 -11.54 7.09 17.04
N PHE A 170 -12.11 6.55 18.12
CA PHE A 170 -12.68 5.22 18.13
C PHE A 170 -13.96 5.16 17.32
N LEU A 171 -14.91 6.08 17.58
CA LEU A 171 -16.17 6.15 16.84
C LEU A 171 -15.93 6.44 15.36
N PHE A 172 -15.03 7.38 15.04
CA PHE A 172 -14.63 7.66 13.67
C PHE A 172 -14.13 6.39 12.95
N ASN A 173 -13.23 5.63 13.59
CA ASN A 173 -12.70 4.41 12.98
C ASN A 173 -13.78 3.34 12.80
N GLN A 174 -14.74 3.21 13.72
CA GLN A 174 -15.87 2.29 13.56
C GLN A 174 -16.74 2.68 12.34
N GLU A 175 -16.96 3.97 12.11
CA GLU A 175 -17.67 4.47 10.92
C GLU A 175 -16.88 4.15 9.63
N GLU A 176 -15.56 4.29 9.64
CA GLU A 176 -14.71 3.92 8.49
C GLU A 176 -14.78 2.42 8.20
N ILE A 177 -14.66 1.57 9.21
CA ILE A 177 -14.81 0.11 9.03
C ILE A 177 -16.20 -0.24 8.48
N ALA A 178 -17.26 0.41 8.98
CA ALA A 178 -18.62 0.21 8.48
C ALA A 178 -18.75 0.64 7.01
N PHE A 179 -18.11 1.74 6.63
CA PHE A 179 -18.05 2.20 5.24
C PHE A 179 -17.38 1.16 4.32
N TYR A 180 -16.18 0.69 4.65
CA TYR A 180 -15.52 -0.35 3.85
C TYR A 180 -16.35 -1.64 3.77
N LYS A 181 -16.99 -2.02 4.87
CA LYS A 181 -17.89 -3.19 4.90
C LYS A 181 -19.08 -3.01 3.95
N SER A 182 -19.64 -1.80 3.81
CA SER A 182 -20.71 -1.50 2.86
C SER A 182 -20.29 -1.73 1.39
N LEU A 183 -19.00 -1.53 1.11
CA LEU A 183 -18.36 -1.80 -0.18
C LEU A 183 -17.98 -3.29 -0.38
N ARG A 184 -18.27 -4.16 0.60
CA ARG A 184 -17.82 -5.56 0.68
C ARG A 184 -16.30 -5.72 0.76
N ILE A 185 -15.62 -4.70 1.28
CA ILE A 185 -14.18 -4.72 1.53
C ILE A 185 -13.98 -4.99 3.03
N ARG A 186 -13.19 -6.02 3.32
CA ARG A 186 -12.85 -6.38 4.71
C ARG A 186 -11.55 -5.69 5.11
N ILE A 187 -11.58 -4.87 6.12
CA ILE A 187 -10.40 -4.29 6.74
C ILE A 187 -9.83 -5.29 7.75
N ASN A 188 -8.55 -5.66 7.63
CA ASN A 188 -7.84 -6.51 8.58
C ASN A 188 -6.75 -5.75 9.34
N GLY A 189 -6.13 -4.76 8.72
CA GLY A 189 -4.99 -4.08 9.28
C GLY A 189 -5.00 -2.58 9.10
N THR A 190 -4.09 -1.96 9.82
CA THR A 190 -3.83 -0.52 9.76
C THR A 190 -2.33 -0.26 9.65
N ALA A 191 -1.98 0.92 9.20
CA ALA A 191 -0.62 1.44 9.16
C ALA A 191 -0.60 2.89 9.66
N ALA A 192 0.25 3.21 10.62
CA ALA A 192 0.33 4.55 11.18
C ALA A 192 0.87 5.56 10.16
N HIS A 193 0.10 6.64 9.90
CA HIS A 193 0.54 7.74 9.05
C HIS A 193 1.56 8.62 9.76
N GLY A 194 2.62 8.99 9.04
CA GLY A 194 3.65 9.94 9.49
C GLY A 194 3.24 11.40 9.29
N SER A 195 2.04 11.79 9.76
CA SER A 195 1.54 13.16 9.62
C SER A 195 2.48 14.20 10.26
N PRO A 196 2.41 15.49 9.87
CA PRO A 196 3.14 16.56 10.56
C PRO A 196 2.86 16.59 12.06
N LEU A 197 1.62 16.33 12.48
CA LEU A 197 1.25 16.22 13.88
C LEU A 197 1.96 15.04 14.57
N ALA A 198 1.94 13.86 13.96
CA ALA A 198 2.60 12.68 14.50
C ALA A 198 4.13 12.86 14.61
N LYS A 199 4.75 13.59 13.67
CA LYS A 199 6.20 13.90 13.72
C LYS A 199 6.58 14.85 14.86
N THR A 200 5.66 15.70 15.30
CA THR A 200 5.90 16.69 16.37
C THR A 200 5.38 16.25 17.73
N THR A 201 4.62 15.15 17.79
CA THR A 201 4.05 14.61 19.03
C THR A 201 4.49 13.16 19.25
N ILE A 202 3.67 12.20 18.82
CA ILE A 202 3.90 10.76 18.94
C ILE A 202 3.42 10.06 17.66
N PRO A 203 3.95 8.87 17.34
CA PRO A 203 3.43 8.06 16.23
C PRO A 203 1.96 7.67 16.41
N ASN A 204 1.18 7.67 15.33
CA ASN A 204 -0.26 7.37 15.33
C ASN A 204 -0.63 6.00 15.93
N TYR A 205 0.24 4.99 15.86
CA TYR A 205 -0.02 3.69 16.48
C TYR A 205 -0.10 3.74 18.01
N GLN A 206 0.43 4.79 18.67
CA GLN A 206 0.33 4.93 20.12
C GLN A 206 -1.09 5.29 20.62
N ILE A 207 -2.06 5.51 19.73
CA ILE A 207 -3.46 5.62 20.11
C ILE A 207 -4.01 4.30 20.66
N PHE A 208 -3.46 3.16 20.27
CA PHE A 208 -3.85 1.83 20.73
C PHE A 208 -3.19 1.48 22.05
N SER A 209 -3.92 0.87 22.99
CA SER A 209 -3.38 0.44 24.28
C SER A 209 -2.22 -0.56 24.16
N ASP A 210 -2.18 -1.33 23.08
CA ASP A 210 -1.10 -2.29 22.79
C ASP A 210 0.26 -1.59 22.62
N PHE A 211 0.27 -0.32 22.19
CA PHE A 211 1.50 0.39 21.82
C PHE A 211 1.67 1.74 22.53
N ALA A 212 0.70 2.15 23.34
CA ALA A 212 0.74 3.41 24.08
C ALA A 212 1.90 3.39 25.09
N LYS A 213 2.72 4.44 25.07
CA LYS A 213 3.82 4.65 26.05
C LYS A 213 3.44 5.58 27.19
N SER A 214 2.27 6.23 27.08
CA SER A 214 1.67 7.13 28.08
C SER A 214 0.17 7.06 27.96
N ASP A 215 -0.55 7.56 28.98
CA ASP A 215 -2.01 7.65 29.01
C ASP A 215 -2.57 8.86 28.24
N SER A 216 -1.70 9.79 27.85
CA SER A 216 -2.09 11.01 27.16
C SER A 216 -0.95 11.59 26.32
N VAL A 217 -1.31 12.39 25.32
CA VAL A 217 -0.41 13.27 24.57
C VAL A 217 -0.82 14.72 24.79
N GLU A 218 0.15 15.61 24.96
CA GLU A 218 -0.09 17.05 25.08
C GLU A 218 0.11 17.73 23.71
N TYR A 219 -0.84 18.59 23.34
CA TYR A 219 -0.73 19.44 22.17
C TYR A 219 -1.35 20.80 22.45
N GLN A 220 -0.57 21.87 22.26
CA GLN A 220 -0.99 23.26 22.53
C GLN A 220 -1.60 23.47 23.95
N GLY A 221 -0.97 22.88 24.97
CA GLY A 221 -1.41 23.01 26.38
C GLY A 221 -2.64 22.19 26.76
N LYS A 222 -3.21 21.39 25.83
CA LYS A 222 -4.34 20.50 26.09
C LYS A 222 -3.88 19.05 26.06
N LYS A 223 -4.36 18.23 27.01
CA LYS A 223 -4.10 16.79 27.07
C LYS A 223 -5.20 16.01 26.35
N TYR A 224 -4.79 15.01 25.57
CA TYR A 224 -5.65 14.12 24.83
C TYR A 224 -5.37 12.67 25.24
N PRO A 225 -6.40 11.89 25.61
CA PRO A 225 -6.21 10.53 26.13
C PRO A 225 -5.71 9.56 25.07
N LEU A 226 -4.84 8.63 25.49
CA LEU A 226 -4.31 7.53 24.69
C LEU A 226 -4.61 6.19 25.31
N GLY A 227 -4.44 5.11 24.56
CA GLY A 227 -4.44 3.74 25.08
C GLY A 227 -5.77 3.30 25.71
N LYS A 228 -6.88 3.95 25.39
CA LYS A 228 -8.20 3.59 25.93
C LYS A 228 -8.71 2.25 25.40
N TYR A 229 -8.39 1.95 24.16
CA TYR A 229 -8.84 0.75 23.44
C TYR A 229 -7.66 0.06 22.78
N SER A 230 -7.72 -1.26 22.69
CA SER A 230 -6.72 -2.07 21.99
C SER A 230 -6.87 -1.99 20.47
N LEU A 231 -5.84 -2.38 19.75
CA LEU A 231 -5.88 -2.56 18.30
C LEU A 231 -7.08 -3.44 17.87
N LYS A 232 -7.33 -4.50 18.63
CA LYS A 232 -8.46 -5.41 18.41
C LYS A 232 -9.82 -4.75 18.62
N ASP A 233 -9.95 -3.90 19.64
CA ASP A 233 -11.20 -3.16 19.90
C ASP A 233 -11.50 -2.20 18.76
N TYR A 234 -10.48 -1.58 18.16
CA TYR A 234 -10.60 -0.78 16.94
C TYR A 234 -11.00 -1.61 15.71
N GLY A 235 -10.94 -2.95 15.75
CA GLY A 235 -11.33 -3.86 14.68
C GLY A 235 -10.18 -4.35 13.82
N PHE A 236 -8.92 -4.06 14.20
CA PHE A 236 -7.73 -4.47 13.45
C PHE A 236 -7.12 -5.76 14.02
N LYS A 237 -6.53 -6.55 13.13
CA LYS A 237 -5.76 -7.76 13.49
C LYS A 237 -4.26 -7.48 13.58
N TYR A 238 -3.78 -6.42 12.96
CA TYR A 238 -2.37 -6.02 12.94
C TYR A 238 -2.20 -4.53 12.64
N GLU A 239 -1.09 -4.01 13.08
CA GLU A 239 -0.52 -2.72 12.70
C GLU A 239 0.76 -3.00 11.89
N ALA A 240 0.92 -2.35 10.74
CA ALA A 240 1.93 -2.72 9.74
C ALA A 240 3.38 -2.59 10.22
N TYR A 241 3.67 -1.67 11.15
CA TYR A 241 5.01 -1.53 11.72
C TYR A 241 5.39 -2.63 12.71
N PHE A 242 4.42 -3.46 13.15
CA PHE A 242 4.63 -4.53 14.11
C PHE A 242 4.43 -5.94 13.49
N ILE A 243 4.40 -6.02 12.16
CA ILE A 243 4.54 -7.30 11.48
C ILE A 243 5.97 -7.78 11.68
N ASP A 244 6.16 -9.08 11.91
CA ASP A 244 7.48 -9.67 12.00
C ASP A 244 8.17 -9.68 10.62
N TYR A 245 9.25 -8.91 10.50
CA TYR A 245 10.13 -8.86 9.32
C TYR A 245 11.58 -8.63 9.75
N GLY A 246 12.54 -9.21 9.03
CA GLY A 246 13.96 -9.02 9.26
C GLY A 246 14.54 -7.81 8.54
N THR A 247 13.95 -7.42 7.39
CA THR A 247 14.42 -6.31 6.56
C THR A 247 13.26 -5.40 6.17
N TYR A 248 13.51 -4.08 6.26
CA TYR A 248 12.54 -3.05 5.90
C TYR A 248 13.11 -2.09 4.87
N PHE A 249 12.42 -1.94 3.75
CA PHE A 249 12.69 -0.95 2.73
C PHE A 249 11.57 0.06 2.65
N SER A 250 11.92 1.33 2.43
CA SER A 250 10.94 2.42 2.33
C SER A 250 11.44 3.52 1.41
N ASP A 251 10.54 4.04 0.58
CA ASP A 251 10.74 5.22 -0.26
C ASP A 251 10.21 6.51 0.37
N SER A 252 10.01 6.52 1.68
CA SER A 252 9.46 7.66 2.42
C SER A 252 10.23 8.95 2.16
N GLY A 253 9.48 10.03 1.85
CA GLY A 253 10.05 11.32 1.51
C GLY A 253 10.72 11.36 0.13
N GLY A 254 10.36 10.45 -0.79
CA GLY A 254 10.87 10.41 -2.15
C GLY A 254 12.31 9.89 -2.27
N LYS A 255 12.78 9.13 -1.29
CA LYS A 255 14.10 8.49 -1.31
C LYS A 255 14.06 7.15 -0.58
N TRP A 256 14.79 6.19 -1.09
CA TRP A 256 14.95 4.92 -0.42
C TRP A 256 15.79 5.05 0.85
N ASN A 257 15.43 4.28 1.87
CA ASN A 257 16.18 4.19 3.12
C ASN A 257 17.45 3.32 3.02
N ASP A 258 17.93 3.06 1.81
CA ASP A 258 19.17 2.38 1.51
C ASP A 258 20.22 3.39 1.02
N PRO A 259 21.49 3.34 1.49
CA PRO A 259 22.55 4.26 1.05
C PRO A 259 22.82 4.26 -0.45
N GLU A 260 22.65 3.10 -1.12
CA GLU A 260 22.78 2.95 -2.57
C GLU A 260 21.45 3.21 -3.31
N GLY A 261 20.41 3.68 -2.59
CA GLY A 261 19.09 3.96 -3.15
C GLY A 261 18.42 2.72 -3.74
N PHE A 262 17.73 2.89 -4.88
CA PHE A 262 17.00 1.79 -5.54
C PHE A 262 17.91 0.61 -5.95
N ALA A 263 19.13 0.90 -6.40
CA ALA A 263 20.09 -0.15 -6.75
C ALA A 263 20.48 -1.00 -5.53
N GLY A 264 20.61 -0.39 -4.36
CA GLY A 264 20.85 -1.11 -3.11
C GLY A 264 19.71 -2.04 -2.72
N ILE A 265 18.44 -1.60 -2.93
CA ILE A 265 17.27 -2.46 -2.71
C ILE A 265 17.34 -3.71 -3.61
N LEU A 266 17.57 -3.55 -4.91
CA LEU A 266 17.65 -4.67 -5.84
C LEU A 266 18.79 -5.63 -5.47
N LYS A 267 19.96 -5.12 -5.09
CA LYS A 267 21.13 -5.92 -4.65
C LYS A 267 20.82 -6.71 -3.38
N LYS A 268 20.12 -6.11 -2.42
CA LYS A 268 19.69 -6.81 -1.19
C LYS A 268 18.64 -7.88 -1.47
N LEU A 269 17.70 -7.63 -2.39
CA LEU A 269 16.76 -8.64 -2.86
C LEU A 269 17.50 -9.79 -3.56
N ASP A 270 18.55 -9.53 -4.34
CA ASP A 270 19.37 -10.56 -4.97
C ASP A 270 20.07 -11.46 -3.94
N SER A 271 20.62 -10.86 -2.89
CA SER A 271 21.34 -11.57 -1.84
C SER A 271 20.45 -12.22 -0.78
N SER A 272 19.13 -11.97 -0.79
CA SER A 272 18.20 -12.56 0.16
C SER A 272 18.10 -14.10 0.00
N LYS A 273 17.86 -14.78 1.11
CA LYS A 273 17.86 -16.25 1.22
C LYS A 273 16.49 -16.77 1.63
N PRO A 274 16.15 -18.00 1.29
CA PRO A 274 14.97 -18.65 1.84
C PRO A 274 14.91 -18.52 3.38
N GLY A 275 13.73 -18.26 3.91
CA GLY A 275 13.50 -17.92 5.31
C GLY A 275 13.57 -16.42 5.63
N ASP A 276 14.19 -15.59 4.77
CA ASP A 276 14.18 -14.14 4.96
C ASP A 276 12.75 -13.58 4.83
N ARG A 277 12.47 -12.55 5.64
CA ARG A 277 11.20 -11.81 5.64
C ARG A 277 11.48 -10.34 5.39
N ILE A 278 10.89 -9.80 4.34
CA ILE A 278 11.15 -8.43 3.87
C ILE A 278 9.84 -7.67 3.77
N LEU A 279 9.78 -6.49 4.34
CA LEU A 279 8.67 -5.55 4.14
C LEU A 279 9.15 -4.38 3.28
N ILE A 280 8.45 -4.13 2.18
CA ILE A 280 8.74 -3.02 1.25
C ILE A 280 7.58 -2.04 1.30
N LEU A 281 7.85 -0.82 1.77
CA LEU A 281 6.91 0.29 1.73
C LEU A 281 7.16 1.17 0.52
N VAL A 282 6.10 1.41 -0.24
CA VAL A 282 6.08 2.28 -1.42
C VAL A 282 4.94 3.30 -1.27
N HIS A 283 5.23 4.55 -1.58
CA HIS A 283 4.21 5.60 -1.68
C HIS A 283 3.97 5.90 -3.16
N ALA A 284 2.75 5.74 -3.62
CA ALA A 284 2.39 5.93 -5.03
C ALA A 284 2.77 7.34 -5.57
N ASP A 285 2.81 8.32 -4.69
CA ASP A 285 3.08 9.72 -5.01
C ASP A 285 4.47 9.97 -5.60
N TRP A 286 5.46 9.20 -5.19
CA TRP A 286 6.84 9.36 -5.63
C TRP A 286 7.15 8.75 -7.00
N TRP A 287 6.19 8.01 -7.59
CA TRP A 287 6.38 7.25 -8.82
C TRP A 287 5.69 7.91 -10.02
N GLY A 288 6.13 7.55 -11.22
CA GLY A 288 5.50 8.03 -12.45
C GLY A 288 6.22 9.17 -13.14
N ARG A 289 7.49 9.44 -12.78
CA ARG A 289 8.30 10.39 -13.52
C ARG A 289 8.52 9.88 -14.94
N THR A 290 8.07 10.64 -15.93
CA THR A 290 8.38 10.35 -17.34
C THR A 290 9.85 10.65 -17.61
N SER A 291 10.51 9.80 -18.40
CA SER A 291 11.82 10.12 -18.95
C SER A 291 11.66 11.36 -19.86
N LYS A 292 12.35 12.46 -19.52
CA LYS A 292 12.49 13.57 -20.46
C LYS A 292 13.40 13.15 -21.59
#